data_6b4334e40f3be10aa4661ceefd66afa7
#
_entry.id   6b4334e40f3be10aa4661ceefd66afa7
#
_cell.length_a   1.000
_cell.length_b   1.000
_cell.length_c   1.000
_cell.angle_alpha   90.00
_cell.angle_beta   90.00
_cell.angle_gamma   90.00
#
_symmetry.space_group_name_H-M   'P 1'
#
loop_
_entity.id
_entity.type
_entity.pdbx_description
1 polymer ?
#
loop_
_entity_poly.entity_id
_entity_poly.type
_entity_poly.pdbx_seq_one_letter_code
_entity_poly.pdbx_strand_id
1 'polypeptide(L)'
;MKPEARLYQLVKKQFSNIIWTRLENSIVAGVPDLLGYNKKGYFFTLELKVTKRNSVRFSPHQIAFHKLHPKNSFILAKHLAARRLKLYEGSQIMELVACGLKLEACCLGLGLEACGLYLSELGA
;
A
#
# COMPACT_ATOMS: atom_id res chain seq x y z
N MET A 1 -7.28 -19.01 2.59
CA MET A 1 -6.60 -17.75 3.02
C MET A 1 -7.28 -16.56 2.37
N LYS A 2 -7.55 -15.53 3.12
CA LYS A 2 -8.17 -14.31 2.59
C LYS A 2 -7.24 -13.62 1.58
N PRO A 3 -7.79 -12.92 0.59
CA PRO A 3 -6.96 -12.27 -0.44
C PRO A 3 -5.93 -11.28 0.12
N GLU A 4 -6.28 -10.50 1.13
CA GLU A 4 -5.34 -9.56 1.74
C GLU A 4 -4.22 -10.29 2.48
N ALA A 5 -4.51 -11.42 3.11
CA ALA A 5 -3.49 -12.24 3.75
C ALA A 5 -2.52 -12.83 2.73
N ARG A 6 -3.03 -13.22 1.56
CA ARG A 6 -2.17 -13.68 0.45
C ARG A 6 -1.27 -12.55 -0.05
N LEU A 7 -1.82 -11.36 -0.17
CA LEU A 7 -1.04 -10.20 -0.59
C LEU A 7 0.07 -9.89 0.42
N TYR A 8 -0.23 -9.98 1.70
CA TYR A 8 0.77 -9.82 2.76
C TYR A 8 1.91 -10.83 2.64
N GLN A 9 1.58 -12.11 2.43
CA GLN A 9 2.60 -13.15 2.25
C GLN A 9 3.47 -12.87 1.04
N LEU A 10 2.86 -12.41 -0.04
CA LEU A 10 3.55 -12.07 -1.26
C LEU A 10 4.51 -10.90 -1.07
N VAL A 11 4.08 -9.86 -0.36
CA VAL A 11 4.90 -8.69 -0.02
C VAL A 11 6.11 -9.10 0.81
N LYS A 12 5.92 -9.89 1.84
CA LYS A 12 7.01 -10.38 2.69
C LYS A 12 8.05 -11.17 1.89
N LYS A 13 7.58 -12.01 0.99
CA LYS A 13 8.45 -12.87 0.19
C LYS A 13 9.22 -12.08 -0.85
N GLN A 14 8.54 -11.20 -1.59
CA GLN A 14 9.11 -10.49 -2.72
C GLN A 14 9.91 -9.26 -2.31
N PHE A 15 9.53 -8.61 -1.22
CA PHE A 15 10.23 -7.43 -0.71
C PHE A 15 11.06 -7.80 0.53
N SER A 16 11.84 -8.86 0.42
CA SER A 16 12.60 -9.41 1.55
C SER A 16 13.73 -8.50 2.03
N ASN A 17 14.13 -7.50 1.24
CA ASN A 17 15.13 -6.50 1.62
C ASN A 17 14.54 -5.36 2.47
N ILE A 18 13.25 -5.40 2.75
CA ILE A 18 12.56 -4.44 3.62
C ILE A 18 12.17 -5.18 4.89
N ILE A 19 12.41 -4.55 6.04
CA ILE A 19 11.98 -5.10 7.32
C ILE A 19 10.53 -4.73 7.54
N TRP A 20 9.66 -5.73 7.63
CA TRP A 20 8.23 -5.52 7.81
C TRP A 20 7.79 -5.78 9.23
N THR A 21 7.03 -4.87 9.79
CA THR A 21 6.35 -5.04 11.07
C THR A 21 4.86 -4.97 10.82
N ARG A 22 4.15 -6.02 11.22
CA ARG A 22 2.70 -6.03 11.11
C ARG A 22 2.11 -5.18 12.22
N LEU A 23 1.29 -4.22 11.84
CA LEU A 23 0.61 -3.34 12.80
C LEU A 23 -0.74 -3.96 13.13
N GLU A 24 -0.85 -4.54 14.32
CA GLU A 24 -2.11 -5.07 14.79
C GLU A 24 -2.94 -3.95 15.40
N ASN A 25 -4.18 -3.87 14.99
CA ASN A 25 -4.91 -2.64 15.09
C ASN A 25 -6.28 -2.76 15.73
N SER A 26 -6.34 -3.38 16.87
CA SER A 26 -7.57 -3.48 17.63
C SER A 26 -7.93 -2.20 18.38
N ILE A 27 -6.99 -1.27 18.54
CA ILE A 27 -7.15 -0.09 19.41
C ILE A 27 -7.26 1.19 18.61
N VAL A 28 -6.44 1.36 17.57
CA VAL A 28 -6.41 2.60 16.77
C VAL A 28 -6.95 2.30 15.37
N ALA A 29 -8.12 2.81 15.07
CA ALA A 29 -8.75 2.62 13.77
C ALA A 29 -8.01 3.40 12.68
N GLY A 30 -7.91 2.78 11.49
CA GLY A 30 -7.37 3.44 10.31
C GLY A 30 -5.86 3.36 10.13
N VAL A 31 -5.13 2.80 11.09
CA VAL A 31 -3.69 2.59 10.95
C VAL A 31 -3.44 1.55 9.86
N PRO A 32 -2.46 1.77 8.97
CA PRO A 32 -2.14 0.82 7.90
C PRO A 32 -1.68 -0.55 8.42
N ASP A 33 -1.72 -1.55 7.54
CA ASP A 33 -1.42 -2.93 7.90
C ASP A 33 0.02 -3.18 8.29
N LEU A 34 0.96 -2.49 7.63
CA LEU A 34 2.39 -2.77 7.75
C LEU A 34 3.19 -1.50 7.97
N LEU A 35 4.23 -1.65 8.79
CA LEU A 35 5.32 -0.68 8.87
C LEU A 35 6.53 -1.29 8.16
N GLY A 36 7.08 -0.56 7.20
CA GLY A 36 8.28 -0.97 6.47
C GLY A 36 9.48 -0.13 6.88
N TYR A 37 10.65 -0.76 6.85
CA TYR A 37 11.93 -0.09 7.08
C TYR A 37 12.90 -0.57 6.02
N ASN A 38 13.35 0.34 5.15
CA ASN A 38 14.16 -0.04 3.99
C ASN A 38 15.66 0.11 4.26
N LYS A 39 16.48 -0.26 3.27
CA LYS A 39 17.93 -0.19 3.35
C LYS A 39 18.49 1.22 3.56
N LYS A 40 17.72 2.22 3.19
CA LYS A 40 18.10 3.63 3.34
C LYS A 40 17.79 4.17 4.72
N GLY A 41 17.22 3.35 5.61
CA GLY A 41 16.84 3.76 6.94
C GLY A 41 15.55 4.58 7.00
N TYR A 42 14.69 4.43 6.02
CA TYR A 42 13.40 5.13 5.97
C TYR A 42 12.29 4.24 6.45
N PHE A 43 11.47 4.79 7.33
CA PHE A 43 10.21 4.19 7.73
C PHE A 43 9.08 4.65 6.83
N PHE A 44 8.19 3.75 6.51
CA PHE A 44 6.97 4.06 5.78
C PHE A 44 5.87 3.07 6.18
N THR A 45 4.63 3.42 5.92
CA THR A 45 3.50 2.52 6.15
C THR A 45 2.96 2.00 4.83
N LEU A 46 2.38 0.81 4.87
CA LEU A 46 1.78 0.20 3.70
C LEU A 46 0.41 -0.37 4.06
N GLU A 47 -0.61 0.13 3.40
CA GLU A 47 -1.97 -0.37 3.47
C GLU A 47 -2.19 -1.36 2.33
N LEU A 48 -2.69 -2.55 2.63
CA LEU A 48 -2.95 -3.57 1.63
C LEU A 48 -4.43 -3.58 1.27
N LYS A 49 -4.72 -3.45 -0.01
CA LYS A 49 -6.10 -3.50 -0.53
C LYS A 49 -6.20 -4.49 -1.66
N VAL A 50 -7.25 -5.28 -1.63
CA VAL A 50 -7.58 -6.21 -2.71
C VAL A 50 -9.01 -5.90 -3.15
N THR A 51 -9.21 -5.73 -4.45
CA THR A 51 -10.50 -5.38 -5.00
C THR A 51 -10.80 -6.20 -6.24
N LYS A 52 -12.09 -6.48 -6.47
CA LYS A 52 -12.57 -7.15 -7.68
C LYS A 52 -12.93 -6.16 -8.78
N ARG A 53 -13.08 -4.88 -8.42
CA ARG A 53 -13.50 -3.80 -9.34
C ARG A 53 -12.46 -2.67 -9.27
N ASN A 54 -12.70 -1.60 -10.03
CA ASN A 54 -11.82 -0.43 -10.02
C ASN A 54 -11.88 0.35 -8.71
N SER A 55 -13.02 0.38 -8.04
CA SER A 55 -13.16 1.15 -6.81
C SER A 55 -12.43 0.44 -5.66
N VAL A 56 -11.72 1.25 -4.86
CA VAL A 56 -11.00 0.80 -3.68
C VAL A 56 -11.70 1.37 -2.46
N ARG A 57 -12.07 0.51 -1.52
CA ARG A 57 -12.84 0.92 -0.35
C ARG A 57 -11.93 1.24 0.82
N PHE A 58 -12.20 2.37 1.43
CA PHE A 58 -11.50 2.81 2.64
C PHE A 58 -12.53 3.22 3.70
N SER A 59 -12.23 2.90 4.95
CA SER A 59 -13.01 3.45 6.06
C SER A 59 -12.70 4.95 6.21
N PRO A 60 -13.58 5.73 6.86
CA PRO A 60 -13.27 7.14 7.13
C PRO A 60 -11.97 7.31 7.92
N HIS A 61 -11.66 6.40 8.82
CA HIS A 61 -10.42 6.44 9.61
C HIS A 61 -9.18 6.20 8.75
N GLN A 62 -9.26 5.30 7.78
CA GLN A 62 -8.17 5.05 6.83
C GLN A 62 -7.92 6.28 5.95
N ILE A 63 -8.98 6.91 5.48
CA ILE A 63 -8.88 8.16 4.70
C ILE A 63 -8.21 9.24 5.54
N ALA A 64 -8.65 9.42 6.78
CA ALA A 64 -8.08 10.41 7.69
C ALA A 64 -6.60 10.15 7.94
N PHE A 65 -6.22 8.90 8.14
CA PHE A 65 -4.81 8.54 8.35
C PHE A 65 -3.94 9.02 7.19
N HIS A 66 -4.32 8.69 5.96
CA HIS A 66 -3.52 9.05 4.78
C HIS A 66 -3.54 10.56 4.52
N LYS A 67 -4.62 11.25 4.84
CA LYS A 67 -4.67 12.71 4.75
C LYS A 67 -3.70 13.37 5.73
N LEU A 68 -3.56 12.81 6.91
CA LEU A 68 -2.64 13.32 7.93
C LEU A 68 -1.19 12.90 7.68
N HIS A 69 -0.99 11.85 6.91
CA HIS A 69 0.33 11.29 6.60
C HIS A 69 0.51 11.21 5.08
N PRO A 70 0.58 12.36 4.38
CA PRO A 70 0.61 12.34 2.92
C PRO A 70 1.91 11.79 2.34
N LYS A 71 2.98 11.80 3.14
CA LYS A 71 4.29 11.26 2.74
C LYS A 71 4.64 10.04 3.58
N ASN A 72 5.42 9.14 2.99
CA ASN A 72 5.85 7.90 3.65
C ASN A 72 4.69 7.02 4.12
N SER A 73 3.55 7.18 3.49
CA SER A 73 2.38 6.34 3.68
C SER A 73 1.90 5.90 2.31
N PHE A 74 1.72 4.60 2.13
CA PHE A 74 1.43 4.03 0.81
C PHE A 74 0.27 3.05 0.87
N ILE A 75 -0.38 2.90 -0.27
CA ILE A 75 -1.46 1.93 -0.48
C ILE A 75 -1.05 1.03 -1.64
N LEU A 76 -0.96 -0.27 -1.39
CA LEU A 76 -0.75 -1.26 -2.43
C LEU A 76 -2.09 -1.90 -2.74
N ALA A 77 -2.60 -1.66 -3.93
CA ALA A 77 -3.90 -2.15 -4.36
C ALA A 77 -3.75 -3.23 -5.43
N LYS A 78 -4.34 -4.38 -5.18
CA LYS A 78 -4.38 -5.49 -6.12
C LYS A 78 -5.77 -5.62 -6.72
N HIS A 79 -5.84 -5.60 -8.04
CA HIS A 79 -7.07 -5.85 -8.78
C HIS A 79 -7.10 -7.33 -9.17
N LEU A 80 -8.00 -8.10 -8.59
CA LEU A 80 -8.03 -9.56 -8.78
C LEU A 80 -8.32 -9.96 -10.22
N ALA A 81 -9.32 -9.31 -10.84
CA ALA A 81 -9.74 -9.69 -12.19
C ALA A 81 -8.69 -9.33 -13.25
N ALA A 82 -8.07 -8.17 -13.14
CA ALA A 82 -7.08 -7.70 -14.10
C ALA A 82 -5.64 -8.09 -13.74
N ARG A 83 -5.43 -8.73 -12.61
CA ARG A 83 -4.11 -9.12 -12.10
C ARG A 83 -3.13 -7.97 -12.05
N ARG A 84 -3.61 -6.78 -11.68
CA ARG A 84 -2.80 -5.58 -11.57
C ARG A 84 -2.47 -5.29 -10.12
N LEU A 85 -1.26 -4.78 -9.93
CA LEU A 85 -0.81 -4.20 -8.67
C LEU A 85 -0.43 -2.77 -8.92
N LYS A 86 -0.98 -1.86 -8.10
CA LYS A 86 -0.66 -0.44 -8.19
C LYS A 86 -0.31 0.08 -6.80
N LEU A 87 0.74 0.89 -6.75
CA LEU A 87 1.19 1.52 -5.51
C LEU A 87 0.83 3.01 -5.56
N TYR A 88 0.16 3.47 -4.52
CA TYR A 88 -0.23 4.87 -4.38
C TYR A 88 0.40 5.45 -3.12
N GLU A 89 0.68 6.74 -3.15
CA GLU A 89 1.12 7.48 -1.97
C GLU A 89 -0.10 8.01 -1.20
N GLY A 90 0.06 8.21 0.11
CA GLY A 90 -1.01 8.75 0.96
C GLY A 90 -1.56 10.08 0.46
N SER A 91 -0.72 10.92 -0.17
CA SER A 91 -1.15 12.17 -0.79
C SER A 91 -2.22 12.00 -1.87
N GLN A 92 -2.33 10.81 -2.45
CA GLN A 92 -3.30 10.50 -3.50
C GLN A 92 -4.61 9.94 -2.96
N ILE A 93 -4.80 9.90 -1.63
CA ILE A 93 -5.93 9.17 -1.05
C ILE A 93 -7.29 9.67 -1.54
N MET A 94 -7.49 10.99 -1.63
CA MET A 94 -8.78 11.53 -2.06
C MET A 94 -9.07 11.22 -3.53
N GLU A 95 -8.05 11.32 -4.37
CA GLU A 95 -8.18 10.97 -5.78
C GLU A 95 -8.42 9.47 -5.96
N LEU A 96 -7.75 8.65 -5.16
CA LEU A 96 -7.93 7.20 -5.19
C LEU A 96 -9.35 6.79 -4.78
N VAL A 97 -9.91 7.45 -3.78
CA VAL A 97 -11.30 7.23 -3.37
C VAL A 97 -12.27 7.61 -4.50
N ALA A 98 -11.99 8.71 -5.18
CA ALA A 98 -12.87 9.21 -6.27
C ALA A 98 -12.73 8.40 -7.56
N CYS A 99 -11.51 8.07 -7.96
CA CYS A 99 -11.21 7.48 -9.27
C CYS A 99 -10.95 5.97 -9.22
N GLY A 100 -10.62 5.44 -8.05
CA GLY A 100 -10.24 4.02 -7.93
C GLY A 100 -8.97 3.72 -8.72
N LEU A 101 -8.87 2.50 -9.20
CA LEU A 101 -7.68 2.02 -9.91
C LEU A 101 -7.47 2.64 -11.30
N LYS A 102 -8.35 3.54 -11.72
CA LYS A 102 -8.13 4.36 -12.91
C LYS A 102 -7.07 5.44 -12.65
N LEU A 103 -6.86 5.81 -11.40
CA LEU A 103 -5.82 6.76 -11.01
C LEU A 103 -4.44 6.16 -11.32
N GLU A 104 -3.52 6.98 -11.82
CA GLU A 104 -2.16 6.53 -12.07
C GLU A 104 -1.42 6.27 -10.76
N ALA A 105 -0.69 5.16 -10.73
CA ALA A 105 0.13 4.79 -9.59
C ALA A 105 1.35 5.72 -9.48
N CYS A 106 1.88 5.86 -8.27
CA CYS A 106 3.08 6.67 -8.05
C CYS A 106 4.36 5.98 -8.56
N CYS A 107 4.36 4.69 -8.77
CA CYS A 107 5.46 4.00 -9.42
C CYS A 107 5.10 3.66 -10.87
N LEU A 108 6.06 3.82 -11.78
CA LEU A 108 5.84 3.63 -13.20
C LEU A 108 5.65 2.17 -13.60
N GLY A 109 6.17 1.25 -12.82
CA GLY A 109 6.03 -0.16 -13.12
C GLY A 109 4.74 -0.71 -12.53
N LEU A 110 4.00 -1.45 -13.32
CA LEU A 110 2.80 -2.12 -12.87
C LEU A 110 3.17 -3.55 -12.53
N GLY A 111 3.37 -3.81 -11.27
CA GLY A 111 3.69 -5.15 -10.82
C GLY A 111 4.43 -5.11 -9.50
N LEU A 112 4.55 -6.29 -8.92
CA LEU A 112 5.10 -6.45 -7.58
C LEU A 112 6.58 -6.05 -7.53
N GLU A 113 7.35 -6.42 -8.54
CA GLU A 113 8.78 -6.11 -8.59
C GLU A 113 9.03 -4.59 -8.62
N ALA A 114 8.30 -3.87 -9.47
CA ALA A 114 8.43 -2.42 -9.56
C ALA A 114 8.02 -1.72 -8.27
N CYS A 115 6.97 -2.17 -7.63
CA CYS A 115 6.53 -1.63 -6.35
C CYS A 115 7.59 -1.85 -5.26
N GLY A 116 8.17 -3.04 -5.21
CA GLY A 116 9.22 -3.37 -4.26
C GLY A 116 10.47 -2.53 -4.46
N LEU A 117 10.86 -2.32 -5.71
CA LEU A 117 12.01 -1.49 -6.05
C LEU A 117 11.77 -0.04 -5.61
N TYR A 118 10.59 0.50 -5.88
CA TYR A 118 10.22 1.84 -5.48
C TYR A 118 10.34 2.02 -3.95
N LEU A 119 9.74 1.10 -3.19
CA LEU A 119 9.74 1.17 -1.72
C LEU A 119 11.16 0.98 -1.15
N SER A 120 11.99 0.15 -1.79
CA SER A 120 13.37 -0.08 -1.36
C SER A 120 14.24 1.16 -1.54
N GLU A 121 13.92 2.02 -2.48
CA GLU A 121 14.71 3.20 -2.83
C GLU A 121 14.19 4.49 -2.19
N LEU A 122 13.14 4.42 -1.36
CA LEU A 122 12.66 5.59 -0.64
C LEU A 122 13.77 6.18 0.21
N GLY A 123 13.87 7.49 0.21
CA GLY A 123 14.88 8.20 0.97
C GLY A 123 16.22 8.36 0.25
N ALA A 124 16.25 8.02 -1.01
CA ALA A 124 17.45 8.22 -1.83
C ALA A 124 17.68 9.70 -2.12
#